data_1d3cd7c99bcd7c592ce145cea900be21
#
_entry.id   1d3cd7c99bcd7c592ce145cea900be21
#
_cell.length_a   1.000
_cell.length_b   1.000
_cell.length_c   1.000
_cell.angle_alpha   90.00
_cell.angle_beta   90.00
_cell.angle_gamma   90.00
#
_symmetry.space_group_name_H-M   'P 1'
#
loop_
_entity.id
_entity.type
_entity.pdbx_description
1 polymer ?
#
loop_
_entity_poly.entity_id
_entity_poly.type
_entity_poly.pdbx_seq_one_letter_code
_entity_poly.pdbx_strand_id
1 'polypeptide(L)'
;METMLVDIVEATSIDAHRQTQYPGVTEAKEDAELAFKVLGIIEKIYVREGDHVKKGQILARIDSRDYATQLSATESEYRQIKAECERVIAMHEDDAVSDNNYDKARSGLERISAKLKNHRDQLNDCQLYAPYDGYVDRVFRTAGESVGPGLAVIGLFTSGNAEVVINVPESEYQRKDASASYTATFAALPGRTFPLTLASVAQRANGNNRFQMRLRLPDNTREVTPGMSAMVNIMHSSDSIDNRILIPAGALFNNGGQSYVYVYNKKTGIVRRTAVVADGIRGDGQVVIIDGLRMGQLVVSSGVGKLTDGQQVKPLKESSEENYGKIL
;
A
#
# COMPACT_ATOMS: atom_id res chain seq x y z
N MET A 1 -49.73 -28.67 28.40
CA MET A 1 -48.94 -28.71 27.12
C MET A 1 -47.48 -28.59 27.47
N GLU A 2 -46.69 -29.60 27.20
CA GLU A 2 -45.25 -29.53 27.42
C GLU A 2 -44.65 -28.44 26.48
N THR A 3 -44.00 -27.47 27.07
CA THR A 3 -43.34 -26.38 26.30
C THR A 3 -42.08 -26.97 25.66
N MET A 4 -42.05 -27.08 24.36
CA MET A 4 -40.90 -27.63 23.61
C MET A 4 -39.69 -26.74 23.75
N LEU A 5 -38.53 -27.33 24.04
CA LEU A 5 -37.24 -26.63 24.05
C LEU A 5 -36.70 -26.56 22.61
N VAL A 6 -36.30 -25.38 22.17
CA VAL A 6 -35.78 -25.13 20.84
C VAL A 6 -34.52 -24.33 20.88
N ASP A 7 -33.62 -24.58 19.95
CA ASP A 7 -32.44 -23.75 19.76
C ASP A 7 -32.78 -22.55 18.86
N ILE A 8 -32.30 -21.36 19.24
CA ILE A 8 -32.65 -20.09 18.60
C ILE A 8 -31.39 -19.38 18.18
N VAL A 9 -31.36 -18.95 16.94
CA VAL A 9 -30.24 -18.22 16.34
C VAL A 9 -30.74 -16.90 15.77
N GLU A 10 -29.93 -15.86 15.88
CA GLU A 10 -30.21 -14.58 15.28
C GLU A 10 -29.88 -14.58 13.77
N ALA A 11 -30.79 -14.09 12.97
CA ALA A 11 -30.63 -13.92 11.53
C ALA A 11 -29.61 -12.77 11.25
N THR A 12 -28.49 -13.11 10.65
CA THR A 12 -27.39 -12.17 10.38
C THR A 12 -27.32 -11.80 8.90
N SER A 13 -26.78 -10.62 8.58
CA SER A 13 -26.54 -10.23 7.19
C SER A 13 -25.35 -10.99 6.60
N ILE A 14 -25.42 -11.29 5.30
CA ILE A 14 -24.33 -11.98 4.58
C ILE A 14 -23.04 -11.15 4.58
N ASP A 15 -23.16 -9.83 4.66
CA ASP A 15 -22.02 -8.91 4.60
C ASP A 15 -21.43 -8.56 5.97
N ALA A 16 -22.11 -8.89 7.07
CA ALA A 16 -21.63 -8.57 8.43
C ALA A 16 -20.31 -9.24 8.80
N HIS A 17 -19.80 -10.19 8.02
CA HIS A 17 -18.63 -11.02 8.35
C HIS A 17 -17.65 -11.22 7.17
N ARG A 18 -17.67 -10.35 6.16
CA ARG A 18 -16.71 -10.51 5.07
C ARG A 18 -15.41 -9.76 5.36
N GLN A 19 -14.67 -10.28 6.30
CA GLN A 19 -13.28 -9.95 6.49
C GLN A 19 -12.43 -10.86 5.59
N THR A 20 -11.70 -10.27 4.66
CA THR A 20 -10.75 -10.99 3.82
C THR A 20 -9.32 -10.67 4.27
N GLN A 21 -8.47 -11.70 4.28
CA GLN A 21 -7.08 -11.57 4.70
C GLN A 21 -6.15 -11.84 3.53
N TYR A 22 -5.17 -10.98 3.35
CA TYR A 22 -4.16 -11.11 2.32
C TYR A 22 -2.75 -11.01 2.91
N PRO A 23 -1.86 -11.96 2.57
CA PRO A 23 -0.46 -11.82 2.92
C PRO A 23 0.17 -10.68 2.12
N GLY A 24 1.03 -9.92 2.77
CA GLY A 24 1.76 -8.80 2.19
C GLY A 24 3.17 -8.71 2.72
N VAL A 25 3.93 -7.83 2.10
CA VAL A 25 5.30 -7.49 2.51
C VAL A 25 5.41 -5.97 2.57
N THR A 26 6.16 -5.46 3.53
CA THR A 26 6.46 -4.04 3.60
C THR A 26 7.55 -3.68 2.61
N GLU A 27 7.34 -2.61 1.87
CA GLU A 27 8.32 -1.99 0.97
C GLU A 27 8.62 -0.57 1.45
N ALA A 28 9.83 -0.07 1.18
CA ALA A 28 10.15 1.33 1.40
C ALA A 28 9.34 2.20 0.42
N LYS A 29 8.99 3.41 0.84
CA LYS A 29 8.31 4.36 -0.03
C LYS A 29 9.20 4.79 -1.20
N GLU A 30 10.46 5.00 -0.92
CA GLU A 30 11.48 5.33 -1.91
C GLU A 30 12.64 4.36 -1.74
N ASP A 31 13.04 3.74 -2.83
CA ASP A 31 14.17 2.82 -2.96
C ASP A 31 14.89 3.17 -4.26
N ALA A 32 16.17 3.48 -4.18
CA ALA A 32 16.93 3.94 -5.31
C ALA A 32 18.36 3.38 -5.32
N GLU A 33 18.79 2.92 -6.46
CA GLU A 33 20.18 2.63 -6.74
C GLU A 33 20.86 3.89 -7.26
N LEU A 34 21.78 4.44 -6.48
CA LEU A 34 22.48 5.68 -6.78
C LEU A 34 23.73 5.38 -7.60
N ALA A 35 23.94 6.17 -8.66
CA ALA A 35 25.05 6.08 -9.57
C ALA A 35 25.70 7.45 -9.78
N PHE A 36 26.99 7.47 -10.14
CA PHE A 36 27.63 8.70 -10.60
C PHE A 36 27.10 9.06 -12.00
N LYS A 37 27.06 10.35 -12.30
CA LYS A 37 26.68 10.86 -13.63
C LYS A 37 27.86 11.01 -14.59
N VAL A 38 29.08 10.88 -14.07
CA VAL A 38 30.34 11.01 -14.81
C VAL A 38 31.21 9.78 -14.62
N LEU A 39 32.13 9.54 -15.56
CA LEU A 39 33.07 8.42 -15.52
C LEU A 39 34.22 8.74 -14.55
N GLY A 40 34.70 7.75 -13.81
CA GLY A 40 35.90 7.91 -12.99
C GLY A 40 36.19 6.71 -12.11
N ILE A 41 37.29 6.79 -11.38
CA ILE A 41 37.68 5.78 -10.39
C ILE A 41 37.17 6.23 -9.02
N ILE A 42 36.50 5.33 -8.29
CA ILE A 42 36.05 5.63 -6.92
C ILE A 42 37.27 5.89 -6.05
N GLU A 43 37.41 7.10 -5.55
CA GLU A 43 38.46 7.48 -4.62
C GLU A 43 38.13 7.03 -3.19
N LYS A 44 36.87 7.25 -2.77
CA LYS A 44 36.43 6.91 -1.41
C LYS A 44 34.92 6.72 -1.33
N ILE A 45 34.51 5.76 -0.52
CA ILE A 45 33.13 5.56 -0.06
C ILE A 45 33.10 5.90 1.43
N TYR A 46 32.15 6.73 1.84
CA TYR A 46 32.07 7.29 3.21
C TYR A 46 31.07 6.56 4.11
N VAL A 47 30.29 5.64 3.55
CA VAL A 47 29.20 4.96 4.23
C VAL A 47 29.33 3.44 4.10
N ARG A 48 28.64 2.71 4.98
CA ARG A 48 28.54 1.26 4.99
C ARG A 48 27.07 0.84 4.95
N GLU A 49 26.82 -0.41 4.59
CA GLU A 49 25.49 -1.01 4.67
C GLU A 49 24.93 -0.89 6.10
N GLY A 50 23.66 -0.45 6.20
CA GLY A 50 22.97 -0.18 7.45
C GLY A 50 23.18 1.23 8.03
N ASP A 51 24.07 2.05 7.47
CA ASP A 51 24.28 3.42 7.96
C ASP A 51 23.06 4.29 7.66
N HIS A 52 22.67 5.13 8.63
CA HIS A 52 21.67 6.17 8.41
C HIS A 52 22.32 7.41 7.81
N VAL A 53 21.75 7.93 6.74
CA VAL A 53 22.23 9.11 6.02
C VAL A 53 21.16 10.18 5.91
N LYS A 54 21.59 11.44 5.83
CA LYS A 54 20.72 12.60 5.65
C LYS A 54 20.76 13.08 4.19
N LYS A 55 19.67 13.67 3.73
CA LYS A 55 19.60 14.33 2.43
C LYS A 55 20.76 15.32 2.26
N GLY A 56 21.44 15.22 1.12
CA GLY A 56 22.62 16.05 0.81
C GLY A 56 23.92 15.59 1.47
N GLN A 57 23.93 14.49 2.23
CA GLN A 57 25.16 13.89 2.76
C GLN A 57 25.95 13.23 1.62
N ILE A 58 27.28 13.45 1.61
CA ILE A 58 28.18 12.79 0.66
C ILE A 58 28.31 11.31 1.02
N LEU A 59 28.05 10.45 0.04
CA LEU A 59 28.11 8.99 0.18
C LEU A 59 29.40 8.42 -0.39
N ALA A 60 29.83 8.93 -1.55
CA ALA A 60 31.03 8.48 -2.25
C ALA A 60 31.61 9.62 -3.09
N ARG A 61 32.88 9.49 -3.47
CA ARG A 61 33.59 10.42 -4.36
C ARG A 61 34.45 9.64 -5.34
N ILE A 62 34.45 10.08 -6.61
CA ILE A 62 35.43 9.67 -7.61
C ILE A 62 36.60 10.65 -7.67
N ASP A 63 37.72 10.21 -8.25
CA ASP A 63 38.87 11.06 -8.51
C ASP A 63 38.46 12.24 -9.42
N SER A 64 38.54 13.45 -8.89
CA SER A 64 38.06 14.66 -9.54
C SER A 64 39.19 15.56 -10.12
N ARG A 65 40.45 15.10 -10.10
CA ARG A 65 41.61 15.92 -10.49
C ARG A 65 41.52 16.42 -11.92
N ASP A 66 41.13 15.56 -12.84
CA ASP A 66 40.99 15.93 -14.26
C ASP A 66 39.86 16.92 -14.48
N TYR A 67 38.72 16.71 -13.83
CA TYR A 67 37.55 17.60 -13.85
C TYR A 67 37.88 18.98 -13.25
N ALA A 68 38.64 19.05 -12.14
CA ALA A 68 39.08 20.28 -11.53
C ALA A 68 40.04 21.05 -12.43
N THR A 69 40.96 20.35 -13.09
CA THR A 69 41.90 20.96 -14.06
C THR A 69 41.15 21.52 -15.26
N GLN A 70 40.19 20.77 -15.80
CA GLN A 70 39.39 21.22 -16.93
C GLN A 70 38.48 22.42 -16.58
N LEU A 71 37.92 22.45 -15.37
CA LEU A 71 37.19 23.60 -14.88
C LEU A 71 38.07 24.84 -14.78
N SER A 72 39.28 24.72 -14.17
CA SER A 72 40.23 25.81 -14.00
C SER A 72 40.67 26.43 -15.34
N ALA A 73 40.92 25.56 -16.35
CA ALA A 73 41.25 26.02 -17.71
C ALA A 73 40.09 26.83 -18.32
N THR A 74 38.85 26.29 -18.18
CA THR A 74 37.66 26.98 -18.71
C THR A 74 37.34 28.27 -17.95
N GLU A 75 37.58 28.35 -16.66
CA GLU A 75 37.44 29.60 -15.89
C GLU A 75 38.40 30.69 -16.37
N SER A 76 39.58 30.29 -16.78
CA SER A 76 40.57 31.25 -17.34
C SER A 76 40.12 31.75 -18.73
N GLU A 77 39.65 30.84 -19.59
CA GLU A 77 39.08 31.18 -20.91
C GLU A 77 37.84 32.09 -20.77
N TYR A 78 36.95 31.77 -19.82
CA TYR A 78 35.79 32.60 -19.52
C TYR A 78 36.14 34.00 -19.09
N ARG A 79 37.11 34.17 -18.20
CA ARG A 79 37.59 35.51 -17.76
C ARG A 79 38.11 36.34 -18.92
N GLN A 80 38.86 35.71 -19.83
CA GLN A 80 39.40 36.39 -21.01
C GLN A 80 38.26 36.83 -21.95
N ILE A 81 37.37 35.94 -22.33
CA ILE A 81 36.25 36.22 -23.27
C ILE A 81 35.28 37.22 -22.65
N LYS A 82 35.03 37.16 -21.35
CA LYS A 82 34.18 38.11 -20.64
C LYS A 82 34.76 39.51 -20.71
N ALA A 83 36.05 39.69 -20.41
CA ALA A 83 36.71 40.97 -20.48
C ALA A 83 36.75 41.55 -21.92
N GLU A 84 36.90 40.69 -22.93
CA GLU A 84 36.80 41.08 -24.35
C GLU A 84 35.39 41.57 -24.69
N CYS A 85 34.35 40.80 -24.32
CA CYS A 85 32.95 41.13 -24.54
C CYS A 85 32.57 42.47 -23.86
N GLU A 86 33.01 42.69 -22.61
CA GLU A 86 32.77 43.94 -21.88
C GLU A 86 33.40 45.16 -22.61
N ARG A 87 34.62 45.01 -23.18
CA ARG A 87 35.22 46.06 -24.00
C ARG A 87 34.45 46.34 -25.29
N VAL A 88 34.00 45.27 -25.99
CA VAL A 88 33.21 45.43 -27.21
C VAL A 88 31.87 46.07 -26.92
N ILE A 89 31.23 45.76 -25.81
CA ILE A 89 29.98 46.40 -25.39
C ILE A 89 30.19 47.89 -25.15
N ALA A 90 31.22 48.29 -24.40
CA ALA A 90 31.54 49.70 -24.17
C ALA A 90 31.84 50.45 -25.46
N MET A 91 32.59 49.85 -26.39
CA MET A 91 32.88 50.46 -27.70
C MET A 91 31.64 50.55 -28.59
N HIS A 92 30.68 49.66 -28.46
CA HIS A 92 29.41 49.68 -29.18
C HIS A 92 28.51 50.82 -28.67
N GLU A 93 28.49 51.09 -27.38
CA GLU A 93 27.77 52.21 -26.78
C GLU A 93 28.30 53.58 -27.27
N ASP A 94 29.61 53.65 -27.66
CA ASP A 94 30.24 54.80 -28.25
C ASP A 94 30.18 54.81 -29.80
N ASP A 95 29.32 53.97 -30.43
CA ASP A 95 29.24 53.81 -31.89
C ASP A 95 30.57 53.44 -32.59
N ALA A 96 31.53 52.92 -31.86
CA ALA A 96 32.89 52.61 -32.37
C ALA A 96 33.02 51.20 -32.95
N VAL A 97 31.99 50.34 -32.81
CA VAL A 97 31.98 48.93 -33.27
C VAL A 97 30.65 48.60 -33.95
N SER A 98 30.70 47.76 -34.98
CA SER A 98 29.47 47.32 -35.70
C SER A 98 28.63 46.35 -34.87
N ASP A 99 27.31 46.35 -35.12
CA ASP A 99 26.33 45.40 -34.51
C ASP A 99 26.77 43.94 -34.66
N ASN A 100 27.32 43.57 -35.82
CA ASN A 100 27.82 42.22 -36.06
C ASN A 100 28.95 41.80 -35.10
N ASN A 101 29.86 42.75 -34.74
CA ASN A 101 30.94 42.48 -33.80
C ASN A 101 30.41 42.40 -32.35
N TYR A 102 29.44 43.23 -32.01
CA TYR A 102 28.72 43.16 -30.74
C TYR A 102 28.03 41.80 -30.58
N ASP A 103 27.25 41.38 -31.58
CA ASP A 103 26.55 40.10 -31.54
C ASP A 103 27.50 38.90 -31.46
N LYS A 104 28.66 38.96 -32.16
CA LYS A 104 29.68 37.90 -32.06
C LYS A 104 30.30 37.81 -30.67
N ALA A 105 30.61 38.95 -30.06
CA ALA A 105 31.20 39.01 -28.72
C ALA A 105 30.22 38.45 -27.68
N ARG A 106 28.95 38.85 -27.79
CA ARG A 106 27.87 38.36 -26.92
C ARG A 106 27.64 36.84 -27.06
N SER A 107 27.53 36.35 -28.29
CA SER A 107 27.40 34.93 -28.57
C SER A 107 28.61 34.12 -28.10
N GLY A 108 29.82 34.70 -28.16
CA GLY A 108 31.04 34.13 -27.62
C GLY A 108 30.97 33.97 -26.10
N LEU A 109 30.51 35.00 -25.40
CA LEU A 109 30.34 34.97 -23.94
C LEU A 109 29.26 33.95 -23.50
N GLU A 110 28.13 33.88 -24.20
CA GLU A 110 27.09 32.91 -23.94
C GLU A 110 27.61 31.48 -24.08
N ARG A 111 28.34 31.17 -25.13
CA ARG A 111 28.93 29.85 -25.39
C ARG A 111 29.92 29.43 -24.30
N ILE A 112 30.86 30.32 -23.91
CA ILE A 112 31.83 29.98 -22.87
C ILE A 112 31.18 29.88 -21.49
N SER A 113 30.15 30.67 -21.22
CA SER A 113 29.36 30.58 -19.99
C SER A 113 28.66 29.21 -19.86
N ALA A 114 28.09 28.70 -20.95
CA ALA A 114 27.51 27.38 -21.01
C ALA A 114 28.54 26.25 -20.77
N LYS A 115 29.76 26.41 -21.41
CA LYS A 115 30.87 25.47 -21.22
C LYS A 115 31.36 25.46 -19.77
N LEU A 116 31.49 26.64 -19.16
CA LEU A 116 31.90 26.80 -17.76
C LEU A 116 30.89 26.11 -16.82
N LYS A 117 29.63 26.36 -17.05
CA LYS A 117 28.57 25.69 -16.28
C LYS A 117 28.67 24.16 -16.39
N ASN A 118 28.83 23.64 -17.60
CA ASN A 118 28.96 22.20 -17.83
C ASN A 118 30.13 21.58 -17.04
N HIS A 119 31.32 22.18 -17.11
CA HIS A 119 32.49 21.65 -16.38
C HIS A 119 32.35 21.78 -14.86
N ARG A 120 31.61 22.80 -14.37
CA ARG A 120 31.29 22.92 -12.94
C ARG A 120 30.31 21.84 -12.49
N ASP A 121 29.29 21.57 -13.30
CA ASP A 121 28.34 20.52 -13.03
C ASP A 121 29.04 19.15 -13.04
N GLN A 122 29.91 18.86 -13.99
CA GLN A 122 30.73 17.64 -14.04
C GLN A 122 31.60 17.44 -12.79
N LEU A 123 32.26 18.53 -12.30
CA LEU A 123 33.05 18.46 -11.06
C LEU A 123 32.15 18.16 -9.84
N ASN A 124 30.95 18.75 -9.77
CA ASN A 124 30.00 18.47 -8.73
C ASN A 124 29.50 17.02 -8.81
N ASP A 125 29.29 16.49 -10.02
CA ASP A 125 28.85 15.12 -10.27
C ASP A 125 29.92 14.06 -9.95
N CYS A 126 31.16 14.49 -9.62
CA CYS A 126 32.19 13.63 -9.03
C CYS A 126 31.88 13.21 -7.58
N GLN A 127 30.86 13.80 -6.96
CA GLN A 127 30.41 13.48 -5.61
C GLN A 127 29.00 12.89 -5.67
N LEU A 128 28.80 11.78 -5.00
CA LEU A 128 27.51 11.11 -4.89
C LEU A 128 26.85 11.52 -3.58
N TYR A 129 25.67 12.13 -3.68
CA TYR A 129 24.92 12.63 -2.53
C TYR A 129 23.64 11.82 -2.31
N ALA A 130 23.22 11.71 -1.04
CA ALA A 130 21.91 11.15 -0.69
C ALA A 130 20.79 12.12 -1.16
N PRO A 131 19.82 11.64 -1.97
CA PRO A 131 18.70 12.46 -2.44
C PRO A 131 17.64 12.71 -1.36
N TYR A 132 17.56 11.85 -0.35
CA TYR A 132 16.61 11.89 0.78
C TYR A 132 17.25 11.30 2.04
N ASP A 133 16.56 11.44 3.18
CA ASP A 133 16.96 10.81 4.45
C ASP A 133 16.61 9.31 4.38
N GLY A 134 17.56 8.45 4.75
CA GLY A 134 17.33 7.00 4.64
C GLY A 134 18.46 6.16 5.19
N TYR A 135 18.41 4.87 4.88
CA TYR A 135 19.44 3.90 5.21
C TYR A 135 20.10 3.36 3.95
N VAL A 136 21.40 3.08 4.07
CA VAL A 136 22.16 2.39 3.03
C VAL A 136 21.76 0.92 3.03
N ASP A 137 21.13 0.47 1.93
CA ASP A 137 20.77 -0.95 1.73
C ASP A 137 22.00 -1.77 1.37
N ARG A 138 22.69 -1.33 0.33
CA ARG A 138 23.85 -2.06 -0.22
C ARG A 138 24.89 -1.12 -0.79
N VAL A 139 26.15 -1.54 -0.69
CA VAL A 139 27.30 -0.92 -1.35
C VAL A 139 27.76 -1.85 -2.48
N PHE A 140 27.44 -1.52 -3.73
CA PHE A 140 27.69 -2.38 -4.90
C PHE A 140 29.14 -2.32 -5.40
N ARG A 141 29.91 -1.30 -5.01
CA ARG A 141 31.27 -1.01 -5.52
C ARG A 141 32.23 -0.72 -4.38
N THR A 142 33.53 -0.84 -4.70
CA THR A 142 34.61 -0.54 -3.74
C THR A 142 35.50 0.59 -4.23
N ALA A 143 36.27 1.20 -3.32
CA ALA A 143 37.28 2.19 -3.69
C ALA A 143 38.33 1.54 -4.60
N GLY A 144 38.74 2.27 -5.64
CA GLY A 144 39.65 1.80 -6.69
C GLY A 144 38.96 1.24 -7.93
N GLU A 145 37.67 0.97 -7.89
CA GLU A 145 36.90 0.54 -9.06
C GLU A 145 36.58 1.71 -10.00
N SER A 146 36.58 1.42 -11.30
CA SER A 146 36.12 2.34 -12.34
C SER A 146 34.61 2.25 -12.48
N VAL A 147 33.92 3.39 -12.45
CA VAL A 147 32.47 3.51 -12.59
C VAL A 147 32.09 4.55 -13.63
N GLY A 148 30.91 4.40 -14.20
CA GLY A 148 30.35 5.33 -15.19
C GLY A 148 28.88 5.60 -14.98
N PRO A 149 28.28 6.49 -15.79
CA PRO A 149 26.87 6.81 -15.71
C PRO A 149 25.97 5.56 -15.76
N GLY A 150 25.02 5.48 -14.82
CA GLY A 150 24.05 4.37 -14.77
C GLY A 150 24.53 3.11 -14.08
N LEU A 151 25.79 3.02 -13.65
CA LEU A 151 26.28 1.89 -12.84
C LEU A 151 25.98 2.15 -11.36
N ALA A 152 25.14 1.30 -10.76
CA ALA A 152 24.79 1.37 -9.34
C ALA A 152 26.04 1.29 -8.46
N VAL A 153 26.15 2.21 -7.51
CA VAL A 153 27.23 2.29 -6.51
C VAL A 153 26.71 2.06 -5.10
N ILE A 154 25.60 2.68 -4.75
CA ILE A 154 24.98 2.60 -3.41
C ILE A 154 23.47 2.46 -3.57
N GLY A 155 22.88 1.43 -2.93
CA GLY A 155 21.44 1.32 -2.72
C GLY A 155 21.03 2.12 -1.48
N LEU A 156 19.98 2.91 -1.59
CA LEU A 156 19.46 3.74 -0.51
C LEU A 156 17.94 3.63 -0.44
N PHE A 157 17.39 3.36 0.74
CA PHE A 157 15.94 3.35 0.96
C PHE A 157 15.53 4.30 2.08
N THR A 158 14.29 4.82 1.99
CA THR A 158 13.75 5.72 3.02
C THR A 158 13.45 4.98 4.31
N SER A 159 13.76 5.63 5.43
CA SER A 159 13.41 5.17 6.78
C SER A 159 12.04 5.73 7.16
N GLY A 160 11.18 4.87 7.68
CA GLY A 160 9.79 5.24 8.01
C GLY A 160 8.91 5.33 6.75
N ASN A 161 7.61 5.46 6.93
CA ASN A 161 6.66 5.50 5.82
C ASN A 161 6.68 4.27 4.90
N ALA A 162 6.94 3.07 5.49
CA ALA A 162 6.83 1.84 4.74
C ALA A 162 5.39 1.65 4.21
N GLU A 163 5.27 1.08 3.03
CA GLU A 163 4.00 0.69 2.44
C GLU A 163 3.86 -0.83 2.52
N VAL A 164 2.67 -1.32 2.85
CA VAL A 164 2.36 -2.75 2.79
C VAL A 164 1.85 -3.07 1.40
N VAL A 165 2.53 -3.95 0.71
CA VAL A 165 2.17 -4.39 -0.64
C VAL A 165 1.49 -5.75 -0.55
N ILE A 166 0.27 -5.83 -1.09
CA ILE A 166 -0.52 -7.05 -1.18
C ILE A 166 -0.92 -7.34 -2.62
N ASN A 167 -1.19 -8.61 -2.92
CA ASN A 167 -1.70 -9.03 -4.21
C ASN A 167 -3.12 -9.59 -4.04
N VAL A 168 -4.11 -8.88 -4.58
CA VAL A 168 -5.52 -9.21 -4.45
C VAL A 168 -6.10 -9.80 -5.75
N PRO A 169 -7.12 -10.66 -5.68
CA PRO A 169 -7.83 -11.17 -6.87
C PRO A 169 -8.67 -10.07 -7.53
N GLU A 170 -9.13 -10.32 -8.75
CA GLU A 170 -9.98 -9.40 -9.52
C GLU A 170 -11.25 -9.00 -8.78
N SER A 171 -11.88 -9.93 -8.06
CA SER A 171 -13.09 -9.65 -7.29
C SER A 171 -12.89 -8.59 -6.20
N GLU A 172 -11.70 -8.51 -5.62
CA GLU A 172 -11.32 -7.48 -4.64
C GLU A 172 -10.96 -6.16 -5.35
N TYR A 173 -10.27 -6.25 -6.48
CA TYR A 173 -9.94 -5.08 -7.30
C TYR A 173 -11.18 -4.32 -7.76
N GLN A 174 -12.24 -5.02 -8.18
CA GLN A 174 -13.50 -4.38 -8.60
C GLN A 174 -14.21 -3.63 -7.46
N ARG A 175 -13.89 -3.96 -6.19
CA ARG A 175 -14.44 -3.31 -5.00
C ARG A 175 -13.54 -2.21 -4.41
N LYS A 176 -12.43 -1.86 -5.07
CA LYS A 176 -11.46 -0.89 -4.58
C LYS A 176 -12.04 0.50 -4.24
N ASP A 177 -13.15 0.86 -4.89
CA ASP A 177 -13.84 2.15 -4.72
C ASP A 177 -14.95 2.08 -3.64
N ALA A 178 -15.22 0.89 -3.08
CA ALA A 178 -16.15 0.74 -1.97
C ALA A 178 -15.48 1.23 -0.67
N SER A 179 -16.27 1.77 0.25
CA SER A 179 -15.79 2.11 1.58
C SER A 179 -15.21 0.88 2.27
N ALA A 180 -13.90 0.79 2.33
CA ALA A 180 -13.18 -0.29 2.96
C ALA A 180 -12.25 0.23 4.05
N SER A 181 -12.15 -0.50 5.16
CA SER A 181 -11.12 -0.29 6.16
C SER A 181 -10.02 -1.35 6.01
N TYR A 182 -8.79 -0.89 6.11
CA TYR A 182 -7.61 -1.72 5.95
C TYR A 182 -6.82 -1.72 7.26
N THR A 183 -6.44 -2.89 7.71
CA THR A 183 -5.57 -3.04 8.89
C THR A 183 -4.50 -4.08 8.63
N ALA A 184 -3.32 -3.91 9.21
CA ALA A 184 -2.23 -4.87 9.13
C ALA A 184 -1.84 -5.38 10.52
N THR A 185 -1.45 -6.66 10.56
CA THR A 185 -0.74 -7.27 11.69
C THR A 185 0.58 -7.83 11.20
N PHE A 186 1.61 -7.76 12.03
CA PHE A 186 2.96 -8.23 11.73
C PHE A 186 3.35 -9.33 12.70
N ALA A 187 3.88 -10.43 12.19
CA ALA A 187 4.36 -11.52 13.06
C ALA A 187 5.45 -11.09 14.05
N ALA A 188 6.28 -10.11 13.64
CA ALA A 188 7.33 -9.53 14.47
C ALA A 188 6.80 -8.59 15.58
N LEU A 189 5.52 -8.15 15.51
CA LEU A 189 4.90 -7.21 16.47
C LEU A 189 3.57 -7.80 16.97
N PRO A 190 3.59 -8.89 17.76
CA PRO A 190 2.39 -9.61 18.15
C PRO A 190 1.44 -8.72 18.98
N GLY A 191 0.13 -8.91 18.78
CA GLY A 191 -0.92 -8.19 19.51
C GLY A 191 -1.14 -6.74 19.08
N ARG A 192 -0.44 -6.25 18.06
CA ARG A 192 -0.61 -4.89 17.53
C ARG A 192 -1.26 -4.92 16.16
N THR A 193 -2.24 -4.03 15.99
CA THR A 193 -2.92 -3.81 14.71
C THR A 193 -2.66 -2.38 14.24
N PHE A 194 -2.28 -2.24 12.99
CA PHE A 194 -1.94 -0.95 12.37
C PHE A 194 -3.02 -0.59 11.36
N PRO A 195 -3.66 0.58 11.48
CA PRO A 195 -4.56 1.07 10.44
C PRO A 195 -3.75 1.41 9.18
N LEU A 196 -4.32 1.10 8.02
CA LEU A 196 -3.72 1.38 6.73
C LEU A 196 -4.62 2.28 5.90
N THR A 197 -4.01 3.04 5.01
CA THR A 197 -4.72 3.82 3.99
C THR A 197 -4.34 3.34 2.60
N LEU A 198 -5.31 3.25 1.69
CA LEU A 198 -5.05 2.87 0.31
C LEU A 198 -4.22 3.96 -0.39
N ALA A 199 -3.02 3.63 -0.81
CA ALA A 199 -2.11 4.53 -1.53
C ALA A 199 -2.29 4.42 -3.04
N SER A 200 -2.29 3.19 -3.57
CA SER A 200 -2.49 2.95 -4.99
C SER A 200 -2.90 1.50 -5.28
N VAL A 201 -3.52 1.30 -6.45
CA VAL A 201 -3.86 -0.02 -6.98
C VAL A 201 -3.36 -0.09 -8.42
N ALA A 202 -2.61 -1.15 -8.73
CA ALA A 202 -2.12 -1.39 -10.09
C ALA A 202 -3.31 -1.61 -11.05
N GLN A 203 -3.30 -0.93 -12.18
CA GLN A 203 -4.35 -1.07 -13.21
C GLN A 203 -4.20 -2.33 -14.07
N ARG A 204 -3.09 -3.04 -13.92
CA ARG A 204 -2.79 -4.28 -14.66
C ARG A 204 -2.49 -5.40 -13.67
N ALA A 205 -3.09 -6.56 -13.92
CA ALA A 205 -2.78 -7.77 -13.17
C ALA A 205 -1.35 -8.25 -13.46
N ASN A 206 -0.71 -8.85 -12.46
CA ASN A 206 0.58 -9.54 -12.61
C ASN A 206 0.39 -10.90 -13.31
N GLY A 207 1.51 -11.64 -13.53
CA GLY A 207 1.50 -12.95 -14.19
C GLY A 207 0.64 -14.03 -13.51
N ASN A 208 0.19 -13.80 -12.27
CA ASN A 208 -0.69 -14.69 -11.51
C ASN A 208 -2.15 -14.19 -11.47
N ASN A 209 -2.56 -13.31 -12.37
CA ASN A 209 -3.89 -12.69 -12.43
C ASN A 209 -4.30 -11.98 -11.11
N ARG A 210 -3.33 -11.38 -10.42
CA ARG A 210 -3.56 -10.62 -9.20
C ARG A 210 -3.19 -9.16 -9.41
N PHE A 211 -3.95 -8.27 -8.77
CA PHE A 211 -3.70 -6.83 -8.78
C PHE A 211 -2.90 -6.45 -7.53
N GLN A 212 -1.85 -5.68 -7.73
CA GLN A 212 -1.04 -5.17 -6.63
C GLN A 212 -1.72 -3.95 -6.00
N MET A 213 -1.92 -4.00 -4.69
CA MET A 213 -2.40 -2.87 -3.88
C MET A 213 -1.28 -2.44 -2.95
N ARG A 214 -1.05 -1.13 -2.88
CA ARG A 214 -0.12 -0.48 -1.94
C ARG A 214 -0.93 0.23 -0.87
N LEU A 215 -0.64 -0.08 0.37
CA LEU A 215 -1.33 0.42 1.55
C LEU A 215 -0.31 1.12 2.43
N ARG A 216 -0.57 2.39 2.75
CA ARG A 216 0.35 3.22 3.54
C ARG A 216 0.11 3.04 5.02
N LEU A 217 1.19 2.87 5.77
CA LEU A 217 1.21 2.95 7.22
C LEU A 217 1.17 4.41 7.69
N PRO A 218 0.68 4.69 8.93
CA PRO A 218 0.80 6.01 9.53
C PRO A 218 2.25 6.47 9.68
N ASP A 219 2.51 7.77 9.52
CA ASP A 219 3.86 8.37 9.51
C ASP A 219 4.70 8.11 10.77
N ASN A 220 4.08 7.73 11.88
CA ASN A 220 4.78 7.49 13.17
C ASN A 220 5.19 6.03 13.38
N THR A 221 5.02 5.17 12.38
CA THR A 221 5.26 3.72 12.51
C THR A 221 6.73 3.39 12.23
N ARG A 222 7.64 3.83 13.13
CA ARG A 222 9.10 3.59 12.99
C ARG A 222 9.52 2.15 13.24
N GLU A 223 8.66 1.34 13.85
CA GLU A 223 8.95 -0.05 14.23
C GLU A 223 8.78 -1.03 13.08
N VAL A 224 8.07 -0.61 12.04
CA VAL A 224 7.87 -1.40 10.83
C VAL A 224 8.93 -1.00 9.81
N THR A 225 9.82 -1.95 9.51
CA THR A 225 10.89 -1.78 8.52
C THR A 225 10.51 -2.45 7.21
N PRO A 226 11.04 -2.01 6.06
CA PRO A 226 10.91 -2.72 4.80
C PRO A 226 11.35 -4.18 4.90
N GLY A 227 10.69 -5.09 4.18
CA GLY A 227 10.97 -6.53 4.19
C GLY A 227 10.18 -7.33 5.24
N MET A 228 9.42 -6.69 6.14
CA MET A 228 8.59 -7.42 7.10
C MET A 228 7.35 -8.04 6.44
N SER A 229 7.04 -9.29 6.81
CA SER A 229 5.79 -9.95 6.43
C SER A 229 4.62 -9.39 7.22
N ALA A 230 3.54 -9.07 6.51
CA ALA A 230 2.30 -8.55 7.07
C ALA A 230 1.11 -9.44 6.69
N MET A 231 0.09 -9.47 7.55
CA MET A 231 -1.24 -9.97 7.21
C MET A 231 -2.19 -8.77 7.19
N VAL A 232 -2.73 -8.47 6.00
CA VAL A 232 -3.66 -7.35 5.80
C VAL A 232 -5.08 -7.87 5.85
N ASN A 233 -5.90 -7.25 6.72
CA ASN A 233 -7.33 -7.47 6.79
C ASN A 233 -8.04 -6.34 6.03
N ILE A 234 -8.89 -6.72 5.09
CA ILE A 234 -9.78 -5.80 4.38
C ILE A 234 -11.20 -6.05 4.88
N MET A 235 -11.82 -5.02 5.44
CA MET A 235 -13.22 -5.01 5.83
C MET A 235 -13.96 -4.02 4.95
N HIS A 236 -14.90 -4.50 4.15
CA HIS A 236 -15.78 -3.66 3.37
C HIS A 236 -16.97 -3.22 4.23
N SER A 237 -17.20 -1.92 4.33
CA SER A 237 -18.47 -1.43 4.84
C SER A 237 -19.52 -1.63 3.74
N SER A 238 -20.52 -2.44 3.99
CA SER A 238 -21.65 -2.60 3.07
C SER A 238 -22.52 -1.34 3.12
N ASP A 239 -22.30 -0.39 2.21
CA ASP A 239 -23.27 0.68 1.95
C ASP A 239 -24.48 0.18 1.12
N SER A 240 -24.42 -1.00 0.57
CA SER A 240 -25.57 -1.73 0.07
C SER A 240 -26.06 -2.63 1.20
N ILE A 241 -27.20 -2.33 1.76
CA ILE A 241 -28.03 -3.28 2.52
C ILE A 241 -28.33 -4.41 1.52
N ASP A 242 -27.37 -5.34 1.38
CA ASP A 242 -27.69 -6.61 0.77
C ASP A 242 -28.65 -7.28 1.75
N ASN A 243 -29.94 -7.22 1.44
CA ASN A 243 -31.01 -7.78 2.26
C ASN A 243 -30.89 -9.31 2.41
N ARG A 244 -29.81 -9.90 1.91
CA ARG A 244 -29.55 -11.33 2.04
C ARG A 244 -29.14 -11.66 3.46
N ILE A 245 -29.94 -12.54 4.04
CA ILE A 245 -29.84 -12.96 5.43
C ILE A 245 -29.30 -14.38 5.50
N LEU A 246 -28.41 -14.63 6.43
CA LEU A 246 -27.86 -15.95 6.71
C LEU A 246 -28.57 -16.57 7.90
N ILE A 247 -28.99 -17.82 7.73
CA ILE A 247 -29.53 -18.66 8.80
C ILE A 247 -28.91 -20.06 8.67
N PRO A 248 -28.80 -20.84 9.76
CA PRO A 248 -28.40 -22.24 9.68
C PRO A 248 -29.37 -23.05 8.81
N ALA A 249 -28.86 -24.01 8.02
CA ALA A 249 -29.69 -24.83 7.15
C ALA A 249 -30.78 -25.61 7.91
N GLY A 250 -30.53 -25.98 9.18
CA GLY A 250 -31.50 -26.63 10.05
C GLY A 250 -32.73 -25.77 10.42
N ALA A 251 -32.65 -24.44 10.21
CA ALA A 251 -33.77 -23.53 10.44
C ALA A 251 -34.80 -23.52 9.29
N LEU A 252 -34.37 -23.96 8.09
CA LEU A 252 -35.21 -23.97 6.90
C LEU A 252 -35.96 -25.28 6.78
N PHE A 253 -37.25 -25.23 6.49
CA PHE A 253 -38.05 -26.38 6.14
C PHE A 253 -38.99 -26.11 4.97
N ASN A 254 -39.32 -27.16 4.21
CA ASN A 254 -40.20 -27.08 3.06
C ASN A 254 -41.59 -27.66 3.38
N ASN A 255 -42.60 -26.94 2.96
CA ASN A 255 -43.97 -27.44 3.02
C ASN A 255 -44.72 -27.02 1.75
N GLY A 256 -45.23 -28.00 1.01
CA GLY A 256 -45.98 -27.75 -0.23
C GLY A 256 -45.20 -27.05 -1.33
N GLY A 257 -43.84 -27.24 -1.41
CA GLY A 257 -42.99 -26.63 -2.43
C GLY A 257 -42.52 -25.23 -2.09
N GLN A 258 -42.88 -24.70 -0.93
CA GLN A 258 -42.42 -23.38 -0.45
C GLN A 258 -41.56 -23.55 0.80
N SER A 259 -40.55 -22.71 0.92
CA SER A 259 -39.62 -22.68 2.06
C SER A 259 -40.16 -21.81 3.17
N TYR A 260 -39.98 -22.25 4.41
CA TYR A 260 -40.42 -21.55 5.61
C TYR A 260 -39.36 -21.60 6.70
N VAL A 261 -39.46 -20.62 7.61
CA VAL A 261 -38.75 -20.57 8.89
C VAL A 261 -39.72 -20.29 10.03
N TYR A 262 -39.36 -20.65 11.25
CA TYR A 262 -40.09 -20.23 12.44
C TYR A 262 -39.38 -19.03 13.09
N VAL A 263 -40.02 -17.86 13.05
CA VAL A 263 -39.55 -16.64 13.71
C VAL A 263 -40.03 -16.64 15.15
N TYR A 264 -39.10 -16.55 16.11
CA TYR A 264 -39.40 -16.56 17.54
C TYR A 264 -39.61 -15.12 18.05
N ASN A 265 -40.67 -14.90 18.78
CA ASN A 265 -40.95 -13.63 19.45
C ASN A 265 -40.55 -13.72 20.93
N LYS A 266 -39.47 -12.98 21.28
CA LYS A 266 -38.89 -12.95 22.64
C LYS A 266 -39.89 -12.48 23.72
N LYS A 267 -40.89 -11.64 23.37
CA LYS A 267 -41.86 -11.08 24.34
C LYS A 267 -42.99 -12.08 24.69
N THR A 268 -43.42 -12.87 23.70
CA THR A 268 -44.57 -13.78 23.89
C THR A 268 -44.16 -15.24 24.05
N GLY A 269 -42.90 -15.59 23.69
CA GLY A 269 -42.45 -16.99 23.67
C GLY A 269 -43.06 -17.81 22.55
N ILE A 270 -43.66 -17.18 21.53
CA ILE A 270 -44.40 -17.86 20.46
C ILE A 270 -43.55 -17.84 19.18
N VAL A 271 -43.62 -18.94 18.42
CA VAL A 271 -43.05 -19.06 17.09
C VAL A 271 -44.12 -18.80 16.02
N ARG A 272 -43.74 -18.07 14.97
CA ARG A 272 -44.58 -17.85 13.79
C ARG A 272 -43.91 -18.40 12.54
N ARG A 273 -44.66 -19.17 11.77
CA ARG A 273 -44.25 -19.66 10.48
C ARG A 273 -44.20 -18.50 9.47
N THR A 274 -43.04 -18.25 8.90
CA THR A 274 -42.81 -17.18 7.93
C THR A 274 -42.31 -17.78 6.64
N ALA A 275 -42.93 -17.45 5.51
CA ALA A 275 -42.49 -17.87 4.20
C ALA A 275 -41.21 -17.07 3.83
N VAL A 276 -40.24 -17.78 3.24
CA VAL A 276 -38.97 -17.19 2.85
C VAL A 276 -38.56 -17.65 1.45
N VAL A 277 -37.74 -16.86 0.78
CA VAL A 277 -37.10 -17.20 -0.48
C VAL A 277 -35.63 -17.46 -0.23
N ALA A 278 -35.20 -18.71 -0.44
CA ALA A 278 -33.80 -19.11 -0.29
C ALA A 278 -33.05 -19.12 -1.63
N ASP A 279 -31.80 -18.62 -1.65
CA ASP A 279 -30.96 -18.54 -2.85
C ASP A 279 -29.87 -19.63 -2.88
N GLY A 280 -29.86 -20.53 -1.91
CA GLY A 280 -28.89 -21.62 -1.87
C GLY A 280 -28.24 -21.85 -0.52
N ILE A 281 -27.48 -22.95 -0.43
CA ILE A 281 -26.73 -23.35 0.77
C ILE A 281 -25.25 -23.06 0.54
N ARG A 282 -24.61 -22.43 1.51
CA ARG A 282 -23.17 -22.19 1.51
C ARG A 282 -22.40 -23.39 2.05
N GLY A 283 -21.11 -23.46 1.73
CA GLY A 283 -20.22 -24.53 2.17
C GLY A 283 -20.03 -24.64 3.71
N ASP A 284 -20.42 -23.58 4.44
CA ASP A 284 -20.41 -23.52 5.92
C ASP A 284 -21.70 -24.02 6.59
N GLY A 285 -22.62 -24.57 5.79
CA GLY A 285 -23.90 -25.08 6.29
C GLY A 285 -24.96 -24.01 6.56
N GLN A 286 -24.75 -22.78 6.08
CA GLN A 286 -25.72 -21.71 6.16
C GLN A 286 -26.52 -21.55 4.87
N VAL A 287 -27.76 -21.08 4.98
CA VAL A 287 -28.67 -20.79 3.86
C VAL A 287 -28.77 -19.28 3.70
N VAL A 288 -28.71 -18.83 2.45
CA VAL A 288 -28.93 -17.44 2.07
C VAL A 288 -30.41 -17.20 1.84
N ILE A 289 -31.02 -16.29 2.59
CA ILE A 289 -32.42 -15.86 2.43
C ILE A 289 -32.41 -14.47 1.76
N ILE A 290 -33.13 -14.35 0.64
CA ILE A 290 -33.24 -13.13 -0.13
C ILE A 290 -34.51 -12.33 0.16
N ASP A 291 -35.55 -13.00 0.66
CA ASP A 291 -36.79 -12.33 1.04
C ASP A 291 -37.53 -13.11 2.15
N GLY A 292 -38.39 -12.41 2.89
CA GLY A 292 -39.26 -12.98 3.95
C GLY A 292 -38.65 -12.88 5.36
N LEU A 293 -37.39 -12.44 5.54
CA LEU A 293 -36.75 -12.30 6.84
C LEU A 293 -36.09 -10.95 6.97
N ARG A 294 -35.90 -10.46 8.20
CA ARG A 294 -35.15 -9.22 8.50
C ARG A 294 -33.95 -9.53 9.40
N MET A 295 -32.91 -8.76 9.24
CA MET A 295 -31.73 -8.79 10.12
C MET A 295 -32.14 -8.61 11.58
N GLY A 296 -31.54 -9.39 12.50
CA GLY A 296 -31.83 -9.34 13.92
C GLY A 296 -33.06 -10.13 14.37
N GLN A 297 -33.82 -10.74 13.43
CA GLN A 297 -34.90 -11.64 13.81
C GLN A 297 -34.36 -12.96 14.37
N LEU A 298 -35.01 -13.45 15.41
CA LEU A 298 -34.65 -14.72 16.02
C LEU A 298 -35.39 -15.86 15.30
N VAL A 299 -34.64 -16.85 14.80
CA VAL A 299 -35.19 -17.99 14.11
C VAL A 299 -34.87 -19.29 14.87
N VAL A 300 -35.78 -20.26 14.82
CA VAL A 300 -35.51 -21.58 15.40
C VAL A 300 -34.58 -22.36 14.48
N SER A 301 -33.44 -22.81 15.01
CA SER A 301 -32.37 -23.51 14.25
C SER A 301 -32.49 -25.04 14.34
N SER A 302 -33.19 -25.56 15.34
CA SER A 302 -33.37 -27.02 15.52
C SER A 302 -34.77 -27.39 15.95
N GLY A 303 -35.23 -28.61 15.54
CA GLY A 303 -36.55 -29.14 15.90
C GLY A 303 -37.71 -28.59 15.08
N VAL A 304 -37.44 -27.85 13.99
CA VAL A 304 -38.45 -27.18 13.15
C VAL A 304 -39.55 -28.10 12.61
N GLY A 305 -39.24 -29.38 12.33
CA GLY A 305 -40.21 -30.35 11.81
C GLY A 305 -41.30 -30.81 12.82
N LYS A 306 -41.15 -30.47 14.10
CA LYS A 306 -42.11 -30.84 15.16
C LYS A 306 -42.92 -29.65 15.66
N LEU A 307 -42.68 -28.46 15.11
CA LEU A 307 -43.35 -27.21 15.51
C LEU A 307 -44.59 -26.93 14.68
N THR A 308 -45.59 -26.33 15.32
CA THR A 308 -46.79 -25.79 14.67
C THR A 308 -46.81 -24.27 14.77
N ASP A 309 -47.48 -23.64 13.80
CA ASP A 309 -47.60 -22.16 13.80
C ASP A 309 -48.36 -21.68 15.04
N GLY A 310 -47.84 -20.64 15.69
CA GLY A 310 -48.41 -20.10 16.92
C GLY A 310 -48.06 -20.88 18.20
N GLN A 311 -47.20 -21.90 18.12
CA GLN A 311 -46.81 -22.70 19.28
C GLN A 311 -45.93 -21.91 20.25
N GLN A 312 -46.14 -22.10 21.56
CA GLN A 312 -45.30 -21.55 22.61
C GLN A 312 -44.11 -22.48 22.84
N VAL A 313 -42.90 -21.90 22.82
CA VAL A 313 -41.62 -22.60 22.97
C VAL A 313 -40.73 -21.89 24.00
N LYS A 314 -39.74 -22.62 24.51
CA LYS A 314 -38.69 -22.05 25.36
C LYS A 314 -37.32 -22.19 24.67
N PRO A 315 -36.48 -21.15 24.69
CA PRO A 315 -35.11 -21.25 24.24
C PRO A 315 -34.35 -22.30 25.06
N LEU A 316 -33.56 -23.14 24.40
CA LEU A 316 -32.52 -23.87 25.09
C LEU A 316 -31.53 -22.83 25.66
N LYS A 317 -31.25 -22.91 26.96
CA LYS A 317 -30.19 -22.11 27.55
C LYS A 317 -28.87 -22.50 26.90
N GLU A 318 -28.05 -21.52 26.56
CA GLU A 318 -26.66 -21.76 26.14
C GLU A 318 -25.98 -22.73 27.11
N SER A 319 -25.23 -23.70 26.56
CA SER A 319 -24.54 -24.73 27.32
C SER A 319 -23.68 -24.12 28.42
N SER A 320 -23.98 -24.40 29.70
CA SER A 320 -23.04 -24.15 30.80
C SER A 320 -21.78 -25.01 30.60
N GLU A 321 -20.65 -24.58 31.13
CA GLU A 321 -19.36 -25.32 31.05
C GLU A 321 -19.42 -26.78 31.54
N GLU A 322 -20.52 -27.22 32.14
CA GLU A 322 -20.74 -28.58 32.65
C GLU A 322 -21.37 -29.53 31.63
N ASN A 323 -21.76 -29.09 30.44
CA ASN A 323 -22.38 -29.96 29.42
C ASN A 323 -21.36 -30.33 28.32
N TYR A 324 -20.41 -31.17 28.68
CA TYR A 324 -19.48 -31.81 27.75
C TYR A 324 -20.20 -32.89 26.94
N GLY A 325 -20.76 -32.51 25.78
CA GLY A 325 -21.15 -33.55 24.85
C GLY A 325 -22.46 -33.39 24.11
N LYS A 326 -23.22 -32.32 24.29
CA LYS A 326 -24.50 -32.08 23.57
C LYS A 326 -25.45 -33.28 23.47
N ILE A 327 -25.43 -34.16 24.46
CA ILE A 327 -26.32 -35.30 24.54
C ILE A 327 -27.22 -35.07 25.75
N LEU A 328 -28.33 -34.40 25.51
CA LEU A 328 -29.65 -34.58 26.17
C LEU A 328 -30.64 -33.62 25.53
#